data_acbb65cdd819b970c29cce2625bae7a1
#
_entry.id   acbb65cdd819b970c29cce2625bae7a1
#
_cell.length_a   1.000
_cell.length_b   1.000
_cell.length_c   1.000
_cell.angle_alpha   90.00
_cell.angle_beta   90.00
_cell.angle_gamma   90.00
#
_symmetry.space_group_name_H-M   'P 1'
#
loop_
_entity.id
_entity.type
_entity.pdbx_description
1 polymer ?
#
loop_
_entity_poly.entity_id
_entity_poly.type
_entity_poly.pdbx_seq_one_letter_code
_entity_poly.pdbx_strand_id
1 'polypeptide(L)'
;MPDDRLRAWLVTLVITGIGAVIRLWNLGFPTDKGTPVFDEKHYVPQAWQALRNGGYEDNYGYELIVHPPVAKQLIAIGEWLFGYNGWGWRFSAAIAGIVIIFLVIRIARRLTRSTLLGAVAGVLVIADGVLHLQSRMGMLDIFLAVFVLAAFGCLVRDRDQVRERLADALRNDWLSTSPYGPKLGIRWWRFGAGVMLGIACGVKWSGLYYVVAFLLMLLVLDWSARRAAGIARPLRGVLARDALPAVLALVVLAVALYLGSWWAWFASETATDRHYLEIANPESGYWGFLPASLAGIMPDSLAAVLPNALGSLAHYHANVFDFHANLATPDGDPHPWESKPWTWPMGLRPMLYYYGSGEEAAGCGQAECVRATMLIGTPALWWLAVPVLVWGLWRTVFRSDWRYGMVLVGYAAGFLPWFLNLDRQMYYFYATPLAPFLILGLTLVLGQILGTARDGAERRGTGLLVLSLYIGLVVANFVWLWPVLNGDSITTARWEAEMWLPSWR
;
A
#
# COMPACT_ATOMS: atom_id res chain seq x y z
N MET A 1 -7.74 14.98 -22.38
CA MET A 1 -6.32 14.70 -22.11
C MET A 1 -5.50 15.63 -23.00
N PRO A 2 -4.33 16.14 -22.55
CA PRO A 2 -3.43 16.90 -23.45
C PRO A 2 -3.01 16.02 -24.65
N ASP A 3 -2.75 16.67 -25.79
CA ASP A 3 -2.31 15.99 -27.04
C ASP A 3 -0.84 15.52 -27.00
N ASP A 4 -0.20 15.55 -25.82
CA ASP A 4 1.17 15.14 -25.56
C ASP A 4 1.32 13.63 -25.22
N ARG A 5 0.47 12.77 -25.79
CA ARG A 5 0.38 11.36 -25.40
C ARG A 5 1.71 10.60 -25.51
N LEU A 6 2.42 10.77 -26.63
CA LEU A 6 3.72 10.11 -26.82
C LEU A 6 4.76 10.64 -25.83
N ARG A 7 4.87 11.97 -25.71
CA ARG A 7 5.78 12.61 -24.75
C ARG A 7 5.51 12.12 -23.32
N ALA A 8 4.25 11.99 -22.94
CA ALA A 8 3.88 11.53 -21.61
C ALA A 8 4.29 10.08 -21.36
N TRP A 9 4.21 9.21 -22.38
CA TRP A 9 4.70 7.84 -22.26
C TRP A 9 6.22 7.78 -22.16
N LEU A 10 6.92 8.52 -23.00
CA LEU A 10 8.39 8.60 -22.94
C LEU A 10 8.88 9.09 -21.58
N VAL A 11 8.31 10.19 -21.05
CA VAL A 11 8.63 10.72 -19.73
C VAL A 11 8.34 9.67 -18.64
N THR A 12 7.20 8.98 -18.72
CA THR A 12 6.87 7.92 -17.75
C THR A 12 7.92 6.80 -17.77
N LEU A 13 8.27 6.30 -18.96
CA LEU A 13 9.22 5.18 -19.11
C LEU A 13 10.64 5.57 -18.67
N VAL A 14 11.09 6.79 -19.03
CA VAL A 14 12.43 7.28 -18.62
C VAL A 14 12.53 7.39 -17.11
N ILE A 15 11.56 8.04 -16.45
CA ILE A 15 11.60 8.20 -14.98
C ILE A 15 11.46 6.85 -14.29
N THR A 16 10.57 5.97 -14.78
CA THR A 16 10.45 4.61 -14.23
C THR A 16 11.73 3.81 -14.42
N GLY A 17 12.41 3.96 -15.57
CA GLY A 17 13.71 3.32 -15.83
C GLY A 17 14.82 3.82 -14.88
N ILE A 18 14.90 5.13 -14.64
CA ILE A 18 15.82 5.68 -13.64
C ILE A 18 15.51 5.10 -12.25
N GLY A 19 14.23 5.08 -11.87
CA GLY A 19 13.81 4.48 -10.62
C GLY A 19 14.13 3.00 -10.53
N ALA A 20 14.02 2.24 -11.62
CA ALA A 20 14.39 0.83 -11.68
C ALA A 20 15.90 0.63 -11.40
N VAL A 21 16.76 1.42 -12.04
CA VAL A 21 18.21 1.38 -11.77
C VAL A 21 18.50 1.62 -10.29
N ILE A 22 17.90 2.66 -9.71
CA ILE A 22 18.11 3.02 -8.29
C ILE A 22 17.61 1.91 -7.36
N ARG A 23 16.47 1.27 -7.65
CA ARG A 23 15.90 0.20 -6.80
C ARG A 23 16.68 -1.12 -6.90
N LEU A 24 17.22 -1.42 -8.08
CA LEU A 24 17.96 -2.66 -8.33
C LEU A 24 19.46 -2.53 -7.99
N TRP A 25 19.98 -1.31 -7.85
CA TRP A 25 21.39 -1.09 -7.51
C TRP A 25 21.74 -1.72 -6.16
N ASN A 26 22.69 -2.65 -6.14
CA ASN A 26 23.15 -3.36 -4.94
C ASN A 26 22.02 -3.97 -4.09
N LEU A 27 20.99 -4.53 -4.74
CA LEU A 27 19.76 -5.02 -4.09
C LEU A 27 20.04 -6.13 -3.06
N GLY A 28 21.06 -6.96 -3.30
CA GLY A 28 21.40 -8.08 -2.41
C GLY A 28 21.96 -7.67 -1.05
N PHE A 29 22.20 -6.37 -0.80
CA PHE A 29 22.81 -5.86 0.42
C PHE A 29 21.85 -4.92 1.18
N PRO A 30 21.91 -4.84 2.55
CA PRO A 30 22.73 -5.65 3.46
C PRO A 30 22.13 -7.05 3.72
N THR A 31 22.97 -7.97 4.18
CA THR A 31 22.55 -9.26 4.76
C THR A 31 23.28 -9.47 6.07
N ASP A 32 22.74 -10.30 6.96
CA ASP A 32 23.41 -10.75 8.17
C ASP A 32 24.21 -12.03 7.82
N LYS A 33 25.48 -11.85 7.40
CA LYS A 33 26.34 -12.94 6.97
C LYS A 33 25.72 -13.85 5.89
N GLY A 34 24.95 -13.24 4.96
CA GLY A 34 24.27 -13.98 3.90
C GLY A 34 22.84 -14.45 4.27
N THR A 35 22.37 -14.15 5.48
CA THR A 35 21.00 -14.44 5.92
C THR A 35 20.12 -13.19 5.88
N PRO A 36 18.78 -13.35 5.87
CA PRO A 36 17.82 -12.24 5.91
C PRO A 36 17.99 -11.37 7.16
N VAL A 37 17.67 -10.08 7.02
CA VAL A 37 17.69 -9.10 8.13
C VAL A 37 16.28 -8.69 8.52
N PHE A 38 16.09 -8.23 9.77
CA PHE A 38 14.83 -7.77 10.29
C PHE A 38 13.69 -8.79 10.08
N ASP A 39 12.46 -8.37 9.75
CA ASP A 39 11.33 -9.28 9.49
C ASP A 39 11.49 -10.14 8.22
N GLU A 40 12.48 -9.87 7.35
CA GLU A 40 12.89 -10.82 6.31
C GLU A 40 13.17 -12.20 6.91
N LYS A 41 13.65 -12.26 8.18
CA LYS A 41 13.93 -13.51 8.91
C LYS A 41 12.71 -14.43 9.01
N HIS A 42 11.51 -13.88 8.94
CA HIS A 42 10.26 -14.61 8.95
C HIS A 42 9.73 -14.87 7.54
N TYR A 43 9.61 -13.83 6.72
CA TYR A 43 8.93 -13.91 5.43
C TYR A 43 9.72 -14.66 4.36
N VAL A 44 11.05 -14.53 4.36
CA VAL A 44 11.93 -15.15 3.38
C VAL A 44 11.97 -16.69 3.52
N PRO A 45 12.19 -17.26 4.72
CA PRO A 45 12.09 -18.71 4.89
C PRO A 45 10.69 -19.26 4.60
N GLN A 46 9.62 -18.53 4.96
CA GLN A 46 8.25 -18.92 4.64
C GLN A 46 8.01 -18.92 3.13
N ALA A 47 8.55 -17.94 2.39
CA ALA A 47 8.48 -17.89 0.94
C ALA A 47 9.23 -19.06 0.30
N TRP A 48 10.40 -19.40 0.84
CA TRP A 48 11.18 -20.56 0.40
C TRP A 48 10.45 -21.88 0.65
N GLN A 49 9.79 -22.03 1.81
CA GLN A 49 8.91 -23.18 2.07
C GLN A 49 7.79 -23.24 1.04
N ALA A 50 7.08 -22.12 0.81
CA ALA A 50 6.01 -22.07 -0.18
C ALA A 50 6.51 -22.45 -1.58
N LEU A 51 7.72 -22.03 -1.98
CA LEU A 51 8.33 -22.42 -3.25
C LEU A 51 8.55 -23.94 -3.32
N ARG A 52 9.08 -24.54 -2.27
CA ARG A 52 9.40 -25.98 -2.24
C ARG A 52 8.18 -26.86 -2.13
N ASN A 53 7.13 -26.39 -1.48
CA ASN A 53 5.91 -27.13 -1.21
C ASN A 53 4.81 -26.88 -2.26
N GLY A 54 5.10 -26.16 -3.35
CA GLY A 54 4.10 -25.91 -4.39
C GLY A 54 3.07 -24.81 -4.03
N GLY A 55 3.40 -23.88 -3.13
CA GLY A 55 2.62 -22.68 -2.86
C GLY A 55 2.07 -22.53 -1.44
N TYR A 56 2.34 -23.46 -0.53
CA TYR A 56 1.90 -23.38 0.86
C TYR A 56 3.06 -23.52 1.88
N GLU A 57 2.79 -23.12 3.11
CA GLU A 57 3.70 -23.21 4.24
C GLU A 57 3.27 -24.37 5.15
N ASP A 58 4.21 -25.23 5.53
CA ASP A 58 4.00 -26.31 6.47
C ASP A 58 4.39 -25.95 7.92
N ASN A 59 4.91 -24.74 8.09
CA ASN A 59 5.36 -24.17 9.37
C ASN A 59 6.36 -25.03 10.14
N TYR A 60 7.11 -25.87 9.45
CA TYR A 60 8.10 -26.71 10.10
C TYR A 60 9.23 -25.82 10.64
N GLY A 61 9.28 -25.63 11.97
CA GLY A 61 10.27 -24.79 12.66
C GLY A 61 9.82 -23.35 12.93
N TYR A 62 8.58 -22.96 12.60
CA TYR A 62 7.99 -21.66 12.94
C TYR A 62 6.69 -21.87 13.72
N GLU A 63 6.58 -21.22 14.88
CA GLU A 63 5.40 -21.37 15.74
C GLU A 63 4.17 -20.67 15.18
N LEU A 64 4.32 -19.65 14.32
CA LEU A 64 3.20 -18.84 13.87
C LEU A 64 3.37 -18.23 12.48
N ILE A 65 2.41 -18.47 11.61
CA ILE A 65 2.24 -17.84 10.30
C ILE A 65 1.15 -16.79 10.41
N VAL A 66 1.50 -15.51 10.41
CA VAL A 66 0.55 -14.43 10.76
C VAL A 66 -0.01 -13.64 9.59
N HIS A 67 0.42 -13.90 8.38
CA HIS A 67 -0.01 -13.16 7.19
C HIS A 67 -0.48 -14.07 6.08
N PRO A 68 -1.44 -13.63 5.23
CA PRO A 68 -1.91 -14.37 4.08
C PRO A 68 -0.78 -14.68 3.06
N PRO A 69 -0.97 -15.61 2.12
CA PRO A 69 0.12 -16.20 1.36
C PRO A 69 0.69 -15.32 0.22
N VAL A 70 -0.07 -14.37 -0.33
CA VAL A 70 0.27 -13.70 -1.61
C VAL A 70 1.63 -13.03 -1.59
N ALA A 71 1.98 -12.29 -0.52
CA ALA A 71 3.27 -11.59 -0.48
C ALA A 71 4.44 -12.56 -0.42
N LYS A 72 4.30 -13.67 0.32
CA LYS A 72 5.32 -14.72 0.42
C LYS A 72 5.46 -15.47 -0.91
N GLN A 73 4.35 -15.74 -1.59
CA GLN A 73 4.36 -16.28 -2.96
C GLN A 73 5.05 -15.34 -3.95
N LEU A 74 4.89 -14.01 -3.80
CA LEU A 74 5.62 -13.03 -4.61
C LEU A 74 7.12 -13.00 -4.30
N ILE A 75 7.52 -13.09 -3.02
CA ILE A 75 8.93 -13.23 -2.63
C ILE A 75 9.50 -14.52 -3.22
N ALA A 76 8.77 -15.65 -3.13
CA ALA A 76 9.15 -16.94 -3.68
C ALA A 76 9.44 -16.90 -5.20
N ILE A 77 8.76 -16.04 -5.97
CA ILE A 77 9.09 -15.84 -7.40
C ILE A 77 10.53 -15.34 -7.58
N GLY A 78 10.96 -14.38 -6.77
CA GLY A 78 12.31 -13.88 -6.84
C GLY A 78 13.34 -14.93 -6.39
N GLU A 79 13.03 -15.71 -5.36
CA GLU A 79 13.86 -16.83 -4.89
C GLU A 79 13.95 -17.94 -5.94
N TRP A 80 12.87 -18.20 -6.66
CA TRP A 80 12.88 -19.13 -7.78
C TRP A 80 13.79 -18.69 -8.93
N LEU A 81 13.80 -17.37 -9.24
CA LEU A 81 14.58 -16.82 -10.34
C LEU A 81 16.08 -16.71 -10.01
N PHE A 82 16.43 -16.34 -8.78
CA PHE A 82 17.79 -15.94 -8.39
C PHE A 82 18.36 -16.78 -7.23
N GLY A 83 17.62 -17.74 -6.71
CA GLY A 83 18.00 -18.56 -5.56
C GLY A 83 17.78 -17.87 -4.20
N TYR A 84 18.07 -18.62 -3.14
CA TYR A 84 17.94 -18.15 -1.75
C TYR A 84 19.12 -17.25 -1.37
N ASN A 85 19.05 -16.00 -1.76
CA ASN A 85 20.04 -14.96 -1.50
C ASN A 85 19.39 -13.57 -1.52
N GLY A 86 20.12 -12.51 -1.10
CA GLY A 86 19.60 -11.15 -0.98
C GLY A 86 18.95 -10.58 -2.25
N TRP A 87 19.41 -10.96 -3.43
CA TRP A 87 18.76 -10.62 -4.69
C TRP A 87 17.43 -11.36 -4.85
N GLY A 88 17.42 -12.67 -4.58
CA GLY A 88 16.26 -13.51 -4.75
C GLY A 88 15.08 -12.99 -3.92
N TRP A 89 15.22 -12.91 -2.62
CA TRP A 89 14.09 -12.55 -1.76
C TRP A 89 13.66 -11.07 -1.84
N ARG A 90 14.47 -10.16 -2.45
CA ARG A 90 14.13 -8.73 -2.60
C ARG A 90 13.65 -8.35 -4.00
N PHE A 91 13.87 -9.20 -5.00
CA PHE A 91 13.58 -8.89 -6.40
C PHE A 91 12.13 -8.47 -6.62
N SER A 92 11.18 -9.25 -6.11
CA SER A 92 9.75 -8.94 -6.26
C SER A 92 9.34 -7.64 -5.57
N ALA A 93 9.95 -7.31 -4.42
CA ALA A 93 9.74 -6.02 -3.74
C ALA A 93 10.28 -4.85 -4.59
N ALA A 94 11.43 -5.01 -5.24
CA ALA A 94 11.98 -4.01 -6.16
C ALA A 94 11.05 -3.78 -7.35
N ILE A 95 10.52 -4.83 -7.95
CA ILE A 95 9.51 -4.73 -9.03
C ILE A 95 8.25 -4.00 -8.54
N ALA A 96 7.75 -4.32 -7.34
CA ALA A 96 6.60 -3.60 -6.76
C ALA A 96 6.89 -2.09 -6.61
N GLY A 97 8.08 -1.72 -6.12
CA GLY A 97 8.50 -0.33 -6.03
C GLY A 97 8.60 0.38 -7.39
N ILE A 98 9.10 -0.30 -8.43
CA ILE A 98 9.16 0.21 -9.80
C ILE A 98 7.75 0.44 -10.36
N VAL A 99 6.83 -0.50 -10.12
CA VAL A 99 5.42 -0.37 -10.51
C VAL A 99 4.74 0.79 -9.78
N ILE A 100 5.06 1.04 -8.51
CA ILE A 100 4.55 2.22 -7.77
C ILE A 100 5.00 3.52 -8.45
N ILE A 101 6.26 3.65 -8.87
CA ILE A 101 6.75 4.82 -9.60
C ILE A 101 5.91 5.03 -10.87
N PHE A 102 5.77 3.99 -11.67
CA PHE A 102 4.95 4.02 -12.89
C PHE A 102 3.50 4.45 -12.61
N LEU A 103 2.85 3.82 -11.64
CA LEU A 103 1.45 4.10 -11.30
C LEU A 103 1.26 5.53 -10.80
N VAL A 104 2.13 6.01 -9.90
CA VAL A 104 2.04 7.40 -9.37
C VAL A 104 2.18 8.42 -10.49
N ILE A 105 3.13 8.26 -11.43
CA ILE A 105 3.27 9.13 -12.61
C ILE A 105 1.95 9.16 -13.42
N ARG A 106 1.38 8.00 -13.71
CA ARG A 106 0.17 7.88 -14.53
C ARG A 106 -1.07 8.43 -13.83
N ILE A 107 -1.21 8.18 -12.53
CA ILE A 107 -2.31 8.70 -11.71
C ILE A 107 -2.19 10.21 -11.54
N ALA A 108 -1.01 10.72 -11.15
CA ALA A 108 -0.76 12.15 -11.00
C ALA A 108 -1.04 12.92 -12.30
N ARG A 109 -0.54 12.42 -13.44
CA ARG A 109 -0.85 13.01 -14.76
C ARG A 109 -2.35 13.01 -15.06
N ARG A 110 -3.07 11.97 -14.66
CA ARG A 110 -4.52 11.91 -14.88
C ARG A 110 -5.27 12.90 -13.99
N LEU A 111 -4.91 12.99 -12.71
CA LEU A 111 -5.52 13.92 -11.75
C LEU A 111 -5.24 15.39 -12.10
N THR A 112 -4.04 15.70 -12.56
CA THR A 112 -3.58 17.08 -12.85
C THR A 112 -3.73 17.48 -14.32
N ARG A 113 -3.89 16.52 -15.22
CA ARG A 113 -3.83 16.67 -16.69
C ARG A 113 -2.52 17.31 -17.17
N SER A 114 -1.42 17.09 -16.44
CA SER A 114 -0.10 17.65 -16.72
C SER A 114 0.96 16.55 -16.73
N THR A 115 1.71 16.45 -17.83
CA THR A 115 2.86 15.55 -17.95
C THR A 115 4.00 15.99 -17.03
N LEU A 116 4.20 17.31 -16.85
CA LEU A 116 5.19 17.83 -15.92
C LEU A 116 4.89 17.40 -14.47
N LEU A 117 3.65 17.55 -14.01
CA LEU A 117 3.29 17.14 -12.65
C LEU A 117 3.31 15.63 -12.46
N GLY A 118 3.04 14.86 -13.53
CA GLY A 118 3.29 13.41 -13.51
C GLY A 118 4.78 13.08 -13.34
N ALA A 119 5.66 13.79 -14.05
CA ALA A 119 7.11 13.64 -13.92
C ALA A 119 7.59 14.01 -12.49
N VAL A 120 7.11 15.13 -11.96
CA VAL A 120 7.40 15.57 -10.59
C VAL A 120 7.01 14.49 -9.59
N ALA A 121 5.79 13.95 -9.68
CA ALA A 121 5.33 12.89 -8.80
C ALA A 121 6.25 11.66 -8.86
N GLY A 122 6.72 11.28 -10.06
CA GLY A 122 7.67 10.17 -10.22
C GLY A 122 9.01 10.42 -9.54
N VAL A 123 9.57 11.63 -9.66
CA VAL A 123 10.81 12.02 -8.97
C VAL A 123 10.63 12.00 -7.46
N LEU A 124 9.49 12.48 -6.94
CA LEU A 124 9.18 12.44 -5.51
C LEU A 124 9.08 10.99 -4.98
N VAL A 125 8.50 10.05 -5.75
CA VAL A 125 8.48 8.61 -5.39
C VAL A 125 9.88 8.02 -5.36
N ILE A 126 10.74 8.39 -6.32
CA ILE A 126 12.13 7.90 -6.36
C ILE A 126 12.88 8.38 -5.12
N ALA A 127 12.69 9.64 -4.74
CA ALA A 127 13.37 10.30 -3.63
C ALA A 127 12.65 10.15 -2.28
N ASP A 128 11.63 9.29 -2.17
CA ASP A 128 10.98 8.95 -0.91
C ASP A 128 11.72 7.80 -0.20
N GLY A 129 12.25 8.05 1.00
CA GLY A 129 13.03 7.06 1.74
C GLY A 129 12.22 5.84 2.18
N VAL A 130 10.92 6.01 2.50
CA VAL A 130 10.04 4.87 2.87
C VAL A 130 9.85 3.94 1.67
N LEU A 131 9.43 4.48 0.52
CA LEU A 131 9.23 3.66 -0.68
C LEU A 131 10.55 3.13 -1.23
N HIS A 132 11.66 3.87 -1.05
CA HIS A 132 12.97 3.40 -1.44
C HIS A 132 13.37 2.15 -0.66
N LEU A 133 13.42 2.23 0.66
CA LEU A 133 13.86 1.11 1.49
C LEU A 133 12.90 -0.08 1.38
N GLN A 134 11.60 0.14 1.48
CA GLN A 134 10.60 -0.92 1.38
C GLN A 134 10.63 -1.67 0.05
N SER A 135 11.04 -1.03 -1.04
CA SER A 135 11.24 -1.70 -2.34
C SER A 135 12.57 -2.48 -2.43
N ARG A 136 13.39 -2.45 -1.39
CA ARG A 136 14.71 -3.10 -1.35
C ARG A 136 14.83 -4.12 -0.22
N MET A 137 13.72 -4.41 0.44
CA MET A 137 13.61 -5.37 1.53
C MET A 137 12.47 -6.36 1.24
N GLY A 138 12.65 -7.61 1.62
CA GLY A 138 11.64 -8.66 1.47
C GLY A 138 10.48 -8.50 2.47
N MET A 139 9.91 -7.29 2.51
CA MET A 139 8.80 -6.91 3.40
C MET A 139 7.46 -6.97 2.68
N LEU A 140 6.36 -7.12 3.43
CA LEU A 140 5.03 -7.29 2.85
C LEU A 140 4.39 -5.95 2.45
N ASP A 141 4.73 -4.85 3.12
CA ASP A 141 4.02 -3.57 3.02
C ASP A 141 4.16 -2.89 1.67
N ILE A 142 5.24 -3.13 0.93
CA ILE A 142 5.41 -2.63 -0.42
C ILE A 142 4.44 -3.30 -1.41
N PHE A 143 4.14 -4.59 -1.22
CA PHE A 143 3.14 -5.30 -2.02
C PHE A 143 1.73 -4.81 -1.72
N LEU A 144 1.41 -4.57 -0.45
CA LEU A 144 0.15 -3.92 -0.09
C LEU A 144 0.01 -2.56 -0.77
N ALA A 145 1.05 -1.72 -0.70
CA ALA A 145 1.05 -0.38 -1.29
C ALA A 145 0.82 -0.40 -2.80
N VAL A 146 1.47 -1.29 -3.55
CA VAL A 146 1.31 -1.36 -5.02
C VAL A 146 -0.11 -1.77 -5.43
N PHE A 147 -0.70 -2.77 -4.76
CA PHE A 147 -2.04 -3.23 -5.11
C PHE A 147 -3.14 -2.24 -4.72
N VAL A 148 -3.02 -1.62 -3.56
CA VAL A 148 -3.92 -0.53 -3.13
C VAL A 148 -3.83 0.67 -4.07
N LEU A 149 -2.62 1.08 -4.48
CA LEU A 149 -2.43 2.16 -5.43
C LEU A 149 -2.98 1.81 -6.82
N ALA A 150 -2.82 0.56 -7.27
CA ALA A 150 -3.38 0.09 -8.53
C ALA A 150 -4.93 0.12 -8.49
N ALA A 151 -5.54 -0.33 -7.40
CA ALA A 151 -6.99 -0.22 -7.18
C ALA A 151 -7.46 1.24 -7.23
N PHE A 152 -6.75 2.14 -6.54
CA PHE A 152 -7.03 3.57 -6.60
C PHE A 152 -6.96 4.12 -8.02
N GLY A 153 -5.92 3.77 -8.79
CA GLY A 153 -5.77 4.14 -10.19
C GLY A 153 -6.93 3.66 -11.07
N CYS A 154 -7.41 2.43 -10.83
CA CYS A 154 -8.61 1.90 -11.48
C CYS A 154 -9.86 2.73 -11.13
N LEU A 155 -10.05 3.12 -9.85
CA LEU A 155 -11.20 3.93 -9.43
C LEU A 155 -11.15 5.36 -9.99
N VAL A 156 -9.99 5.96 -10.14
CA VAL A 156 -9.82 7.24 -10.86
C VAL A 156 -10.27 7.12 -12.31
N ARG A 157 -9.96 6.00 -12.98
CA ARG A 157 -10.39 5.72 -14.36
C ARG A 157 -11.88 5.45 -14.44
N ASP A 158 -12.41 4.67 -13.52
CA ASP A 158 -13.82 4.34 -13.42
C ASP A 158 -14.69 5.61 -13.27
N ARG A 159 -14.28 6.53 -12.37
CA ARG A 159 -14.94 7.82 -12.21
C ARG A 159 -15.00 8.63 -13.51
N ASP A 160 -13.92 8.72 -14.25
CA ASP A 160 -13.91 9.46 -15.50
C ASP A 160 -14.85 8.80 -16.52
N GLN A 161 -14.84 7.46 -16.61
CA GLN A 161 -15.74 6.71 -17.49
C GLN A 161 -17.22 6.93 -17.14
N VAL A 162 -17.56 6.98 -15.84
CA VAL A 162 -18.92 7.30 -15.38
C VAL A 162 -19.36 8.68 -15.88
N ARG A 163 -18.49 9.70 -15.74
CA ARG A 163 -18.79 11.05 -16.20
C ARG A 163 -18.94 11.15 -17.72
N GLU A 164 -18.09 10.44 -18.46
CA GLU A 164 -18.20 10.34 -19.91
C GLU A 164 -19.55 9.73 -20.31
N ARG A 165 -19.94 8.59 -19.73
CA ARG A 165 -21.22 7.91 -20.02
C ARG A 165 -22.44 8.76 -19.61
N LEU A 166 -22.38 9.49 -18.52
CA LEU A 166 -23.46 10.39 -18.12
C LEU A 166 -23.55 11.61 -19.07
N ALA A 167 -22.43 12.15 -19.53
CA ALA A 167 -22.41 13.21 -20.52
C ALA A 167 -22.97 12.73 -21.89
N ASP A 168 -22.68 11.49 -22.28
CA ASP A 168 -23.27 10.87 -23.47
C ASP A 168 -24.78 10.69 -23.32
N ALA A 169 -25.22 10.22 -22.16
CA ALA A 169 -26.65 10.07 -21.87
C ALA A 169 -27.39 11.43 -21.87
N LEU A 170 -26.73 12.50 -21.42
CA LEU A 170 -27.29 13.86 -21.49
C LEU A 170 -27.43 14.31 -22.94
N ARG A 171 -26.43 14.10 -23.80
CA ARG A 171 -26.46 14.47 -25.21
C ARG A 171 -27.53 13.74 -26.02
N ASN A 172 -27.92 12.54 -25.59
CA ASN A 172 -28.92 11.70 -26.26
C ASN A 172 -30.29 11.71 -25.58
N ASP A 173 -30.54 12.64 -24.65
CA ASP A 173 -31.80 12.80 -23.88
C ASP A 173 -32.22 11.55 -23.07
N TRP A 174 -31.28 10.67 -22.74
CA TRP A 174 -31.56 9.43 -21.99
C TRP A 174 -31.65 9.66 -20.47
N LEU A 175 -31.29 10.85 -19.98
CA LEU A 175 -31.36 11.15 -18.55
C LEU A 175 -32.81 11.22 -18.03
N SER A 176 -33.75 11.65 -18.89
CA SER A 176 -35.17 11.82 -18.58
C SER A 176 -35.96 10.52 -18.52
N THR A 177 -35.42 9.40 -19.07
CA THR A 177 -36.11 8.11 -19.16
C THR A 177 -36.43 7.47 -17.82
N SER A 178 -35.77 7.89 -16.73
CA SER A 178 -35.99 7.38 -15.38
C SER A 178 -35.57 8.41 -14.32
N PRO A 179 -36.33 8.57 -13.22
CA PRO A 179 -35.95 9.46 -12.11
C PRO A 179 -34.63 9.01 -11.42
N TYR A 180 -34.16 7.79 -11.68
CA TYR A 180 -32.91 7.23 -11.17
C TYR A 180 -31.72 7.43 -12.13
N GLY A 181 -31.98 7.98 -13.33
CA GLY A 181 -31.01 8.12 -14.42
C GLY A 181 -30.73 6.81 -15.17
N PRO A 182 -29.78 6.80 -16.13
CA PRO A 182 -29.47 5.62 -16.95
C PRO A 182 -28.72 4.52 -16.18
N LYS A 183 -28.82 3.27 -16.72
CA LYS A 183 -27.87 2.21 -16.39
C LYS A 183 -26.54 2.48 -17.10
N LEU A 184 -25.44 2.45 -16.35
CA LEU A 184 -24.11 2.81 -16.87
C LEU A 184 -23.36 1.64 -17.53
N GLY A 185 -23.98 0.47 -17.64
CA GLY A 185 -23.34 -0.72 -18.24
C GLY A 185 -22.17 -1.28 -17.41
N ILE A 186 -21.41 -2.20 -18.00
CA ILE A 186 -20.28 -2.86 -17.33
C ILE A 186 -19.15 -1.85 -17.12
N ARG A 187 -18.62 -1.82 -15.90
CA ARG A 187 -17.55 -0.91 -15.45
C ARG A 187 -16.28 -1.71 -15.16
N TRP A 188 -15.52 -2.03 -16.22
CA TRP A 188 -14.33 -2.87 -16.12
C TRP A 188 -13.25 -2.35 -15.16
N TRP A 189 -13.12 -1.03 -15.05
CA TRP A 189 -12.19 -0.44 -14.08
C TRP A 189 -12.58 -0.72 -12.64
N ARG A 190 -13.88 -0.82 -12.36
CA ARG A 190 -14.39 -1.21 -11.04
C ARG A 190 -14.01 -2.66 -10.72
N PHE A 191 -14.16 -3.58 -11.69
CA PHE A 191 -13.68 -4.96 -11.53
C PHE A 191 -12.17 -5.03 -11.34
N GLY A 192 -11.40 -4.26 -12.11
CA GLY A 192 -9.95 -4.15 -11.93
C GLY A 192 -9.57 -3.67 -10.53
N ALA A 193 -10.30 -2.71 -9.97
CA ALA A 193 -10.10 -2.28 -8.58
C ALA A 193 -10.37 -3.41 -7.58
N GLY A 194 -11.46 -4.18 -7.78
CA GLY A 194 -11.78 -5.33 -6.94
C GLY A 194 -10.71 -6.43 -6.98
N VAL A 195 -10.17 -6.72 -8.17
CA VAL A 195 -9.05 -7.66 -8.33
C VAL A 195 -7.84 -7.20 -7.53
N MET A 196 -7.45 -5.95 -7.66
CA MET A 196 -6.30 -5.40 -6.93
C MET A 196 -6.53 -5.40 -5.42
N LEU A 197 -7.75 -5.09 -4.95
CA LEU A 197 -8.10 -5.13 -3.53
C LEU A 197 -8.11 -6.56 -2.97
N GLY A 198 -8.60 -7.54 -3.73
CA GLY A 198 -8.56 -8.94 -3.32
C GLY A 198 -7.13 -9.46 -3.15
N ILE A 199 -6.24 -9.10 -4.09
CA ILE A 199 -4.81 -9.41 -3.99
C ILE A 199 -4.20 -8.68 -2.78
N ALA A 200 -4.55 -7.39 -2.55
CA ALA A 200 -4.08 -6.63 -1.39
C ALA A 200 -4.49 -7.28 -0.05
N CYS A 201 -5.72 -7.80 0.06
CA CYS A 201 -6.16 -8.57 1.22
C CYS A 201 -5.36 -9.88 1.38
N GLY A 202 -5.01 -10.54 0.26
CA GLY A 202 -4.14 -11.72 0.24
C GLY A 202 -2.68 -11.44 0.62
N VAL A 203 -2.25 -10.17 0.60
CA VAL A 203 -0.95 -9.71 1.14
C VAL A 203 -1.05 -9.49 2.64
N LYS A 204 -2.04 -8.70 3.08
CA LYS A 204 -2.17 -8.28 4.49
C LYS A 204 -3.63 -7.90 4.78
N TRP A 205 -4.16 -8.27 5.95
CA TRP A 205 -5.56 -7.98 6.31
C TRP A 205 -5.90 -6.49 6.34
N SER A 206 -4.91 -5.62 6.51
CA SER A 206 -5.11 -4.17 6.37
C SER A 206 -5.58 -3.74 4.97
N GLY A 207 -5.50 -4.60 3.96
CA GLY A 207 -6.18 -4.44 2.67
C GLY A 207 -7.70 -4.26 2.79
N LEU A 208 -8.32 -4.88 3.81
CA LEU A 208 -9.76 -4.76 4.07
C LEU A 208 -10.18 -3.31 4.39
N TYR A 209 -9.33 -2.54 5.05
CA TYR A 209 -9.59 -1.13 5.32
C TYR A 209 -9.81 -0.33 4.02
N TYR A 210 -9.02 -0.66 2.99
CA TYR A 210 -9.14 -0.06 1.66
C TYR A 210 -10.36 -0.57 0.89
N VAL A 211 -10.77 -1.84 1.06
CA VAL A 211 -12.01 -2.36 0.47
C VAL A 211 -13.20 -1.53 0.94
N VAL A 212 -13.33 -1.34 2.26
CA VAL A 212 -14.43 -0.57 2.86
C VAL A 212 -14.38 0.90 2.44
N ALA A 213 -13.22 1.54 2.59
CA ALA A 213 -13.06 2.96 2.28
C ALA A 213 -13.29 3.26 0.79
N PHE A 214 -12.79 2.42 -0.11
CA PHE A 214 -12.93 2.61 -1.55
C PHE A 214 -14.34 2.28 -2.05
N LEU A 215 -15.05 1.34 -1.42
CA LEU A 215 -16.47 1.11 -1.69
C LEU A 215 -17.28 2.37 -1.35
N LEU A 216 -17.12 2.91 -0.15
CA LEU A 216 -17.81 4.13 0.28
C LEU A 216 -17.45 5.32 -0.60
N MET A 217 -16.18 5.52 -0.91
CA MET A 217 -15.71 6.56 -1.83
C MET A 217 -16.37 6.43 -3.20
N LEU A 218 -16.44 5.22 -3.74
CA LEU A 218 -17.05 4.97 -5.05
C LEU A 218 -18.54 5.34 -5.07
N LEU A 219 -19.30 4.95 -4.04
CA LEU A 219 -20.73 5.30 -3.93
C LEU A 219 -20.95 6.82 -3.83
N VAL A 220 -20.10 7.52 -3.09
CA VAL A 220 -20.13 8.98 -3.00
C VAL A 220 -19.81 9.64 -4.34
N LEU A 221 -18.83 9.13 -5.07
CA LEU A 221 -18.46 9.62 -6.41
C LEU A 221 -19.58 9.38 -7.42
N ASP A 222 -20.24 8.22 -7.39
CA ASP A 222 -21.37 7.89 -8.26
C ASP A 222 -22.59 8.81 -7.93
N TRP A 223 -22.86 9.03 -6.64
CA TRP A 223 -23.87 9.99 -6.22
C TRP A 223 -23.58 11.42 -6.71
N SER A 224 -22.35 11.88 -6.51
CA SER A 224 -21.91 13.21 -6.97
C SER A 224 -22.02 13.34 -8.49
N ALA A 225 -21.64 12.31 -9.25
CA ALA A 225 -21.74 12.32 -10.70
C ALA A 225 -23.19 12.37 -11.20
N ARG A 226 -24.10 11.58 -10.61
CA ARG A 226 -25.52 11.59 -10.93
C ARG A 226 -26.18 12.91 -10.56
N ARG A 227 -25.85 13.48 -9.40
CA ARG A 227 -26.32 14.81 -8.98
C ARG A 227 -25.87 15.90 -9.94
N ALA A 228 -24.59 15.88 -10.32
CA ALA A 228 -24.03 16.86 -11.28
C ALA A 228 -24.63 16.74 -12.69
N ALA A 229 -25.13 15.57 -13.08
CA ALA A 229 -25.85 15.34 -14.33
C ALA A 229 -27.32 15.77 -14.27
N GLY A 230 -27.85 16.27 -13.14
CA GLY A 230 -29.23 16.72 -13.00
C GLY A 230 -30.25 15.59 -12.83
N ILE A 231 -29.85 14.40 -12.42
CA ILE A 231 -30.78 13.28 -12.17
C ILE A 231 -31.68 13.61 -10.97
N ALA A 232 -33.00 13.42 -11.13
CA ALA A 232 -34.01 13.86 -10.14
C ALA A 232 -33.84 13.18 -8.76
N ARG A 233 -33.50 11.89 -8.74
CA ARG A 233 -33.30 11.10 -7.50
C ARG A 233 -31.92 10.42 -7.48
N PRO A 234 -30.82 11.19 -7.38
CA PRO A 234 -29.46 10.67 -7.58
C PRO A 234 -29.07 9.60 -6.54
N LEU A 235 -29.43 9.77 -5.26
CA LEU A 235 -29.11 8.78 -4.21
C LEU A 235 -29.86 7.46 -4.44
N ARG A 236 -31.15 7.50 -4.74
CA ARG A 236 -31.93 6.31 -5.08
C ARG A 236 -31.39 5.65 -6.36
N GLY A 237 -30.90 6.47 -7.31
CA GLY A 237 -30.23 5.98 -8.52
C GLY A 237 -28.97 5.17 -8.21
N VAL A 238 -28.14 5.65 -7.28
CA VAL A 238 -26.96 4.88 -6.82
C VAL A 238 -27.39 3.59 -6.13
N LEU A 239 -28.31 3.65 -5.18
CA LEU A 239 -28.75 2.46 -4.45
C LEU A 239 -29.35 1.39 -5.37
N ALA A 240 -30.20 1.81 -6.31
CA ALA A 240 -30.90 0.87 -7.20
C ALA A 240 -30.05 0.34 -8.38
N ARG A 241 -28.98 1.04 -8.79
CA ARG A 241 -28.27 0.74 -10.04
C ARG A 241 -26.76 0.51 -9.87
N ASP A 242 -26.13 1.13 -8.86
CA ASP A 242 -24.67 1.12 -8.73
C ASP A 242 -24.20 0.37 -7.48
N ALA A 243 -24.98 0.34 -6.38
CA ALA A 243 -24.55 -0.21 -5.10
C ALA A 243 -24.28 -1.72 -5.17
N LEU A 244 -25.27 -2.54 -5.63
CA LEU A 244 -25.05 -3.98 -5.75
C LEU A 244 -23.88 -4.32 -6.68
N PRO A 245 -23.79 -3.76 -7.91
CA PRO A 245 -22.60 -3.98 -8.74
C PRO A 245 -21.28 -3.51 -8.10
N ALA A 246 -21.31 -2.49 -7.23
CA ALA A 246 -20.11 -2.05 -6.50
C ALA A 246 -19.71 -3.08 -5.45
N VAL A 247 -20.67 -3.57 -4.65
CA VAL A 247 -20.43 -4.63 -3.67
C VAL A 247 -19.92 -5.91 -4.34
N LEU A 248 -20.54 -6.34 -5.45
CA LEU A 248 -20.09 -7.52 -6.18
C LEU A 248 -18.66 -7.36 -6.71
N ALA A 249 -18.31 -6.17 -7.22
CA ALA A 249 -16.98 -5.93 -7.79
C ALA A 249 -15.90 -5.71 -6.72
N LEU A 250 -16.16 -4.96 -5.64
CA LEU A 250 -15.13 -4.57 -4.67
C LEU A 250 -15.09 -5.47 -3.43
N VAL A 251 -16.20 -6.11 -3.07
CA VAL A 251 -16.27 -6.97 -1.87
C VAL A 251 -16.28 -8.44 -2.27
N VAL A 252 -17.32 -8.88 -3.00
CA VAL A 252 -17.48 -10.32 -3.30
C VAL A 252 -16.31 -10.84 -4.13
N LEU A 253 -15.89 -10.11 -5.16
CA LEU A 253 -14.72 -10.47 -5.96
C LEU A 253 -13.43 -10.44 -5.14
N ALA A 254 -13.27 -9.45 -4.26
CA ALA A 254 -12.08 -9.39 -3.38
C ALA A 254 -12.03 -10.58 -2.42
N VAL A 255 -13.15 -10.95 -1.80
CA VAL A 255 -13.26 -12.15 -0.95
C VAL A 255 -12.98 -13.42 -1.73
N ALA A 256 -13.53 -13.55 -2.95
CA ALA A 256 -13.27 -14.72 -3.80
C ALA A 256 -11.78 -14.87 -4.15
N LEU A 257 -11.12 -13.75 -4.48
CA LEU A 257 -9.68 -13.75 -4.77
C LEU A 257 -8.83 -13.99 -3.52
N TYR A 258 -9.25 -13.44 -2.38
CA TYR A 258 -8.63 -13.74 -1.10
C TYR A 258 -8.66 -15.25 -0.80
N LEU A 259 -9.84 -15.88 -0.87
CA LEU A 259 -9.97 -17.32 -0.68
C LEU A 259 -9.21 -18.10 -1.76
N GLY A 260 -9.25 -17.63 -3.00
CA GLY A 260 -8.48 -18.21 -4.11
C GLY A 260 -6.98 -18.16 -3.89
N SER A 261 -6.44 -17.17 -3.16
CA SER A 261 -5.01 -17.10 -2.85
C SER A 261 -4.52 -18.25 -1.94
N TRP A 262 -5.44 -18.88 -1.21
CA TRP A 262 -5.20 -20.05 -0.36
C TRP A 262 -5.27 -21.39 -1.11
N TRP A 263 -5.34 -21.37 -2.45
CA TRP A 263 -5.53 -22.57 -3.28
C TRP A 263 -4.56 -23.73 -2.95
N ALA A 264 -3.28 -23.39 -2.74
CA ALA A 264 -2.25 -24.39 -2.41
C ALA A 264 -2.46 -24.96 -1.00
N TRP A 265 -2.87 -24.13 -0.04
CA TRP A 265 -3.25 -24.56 1.29
C TRP A 265 -4.44 -25.53 1.25
N PHE A 266 -5.47 -25.23 0.46
CA PHE A 266 -6.63 -26.13 0.28
C PHE A 266 -6.24 -27.45 -0.41
N ALA A 267 -5.28 -27.43 -1.32
CA ALA A 267 -4.82 -28.61 -2.05
C ALA A 267 -3.80 -29.45 -1.27
N SER A 268 -3.29 -28.93 -0.15
CA SER A 268 -2.25 -29.60 0.64
C SER A 268 -2.85 -30.57 1.68
N GLU A 269 -2.08 -31.61 2.00
CA GLU A 269 -2.35 -32.51 3.14
C GLU A 269 -1.55 -32.12 4.40
N THR A 270 -0.49 -31.31 4.26
CA THR A 270 0.48 -31.00 5.34
C THR A 270 0.58 -29.53 5.71
N ALA A 271 -0.20 -28.65 5.07
CA ALA A 271 -0.21 -27.23 5.42
C ALA A 271 -0.69 -27.00 6.86
N THR A 272 -0.13 -25.99 7.51
CA THR A 272 -0.48 -25.63 8.90
C THR A 272 -1.98 -25.51 9.08
N ASP A 273 -2.51 -26.17 10.10
CA ASP A 273 -3.94 -26.20 10.48
C ASP A 273 -4.91 -26.71 9.40
N ARG A 274 -4.43 -27.31 8.29
CA ARG A 274 -5.26 -27.73 7.17
C ARG A 274 -6.33 -28.75 7.57
N HIS A 275 -6.01 -29.66 8.48
CA HIS A 275 -6.88 -30.73 8.98
C HIS A 275 -7.28 -30.54 10.45
N TYR A 276 -7.20 -29.30 10.96
CA TYR A 276 -7.44 -29.02 12.38
C TYR A 276 -8.76 -29.60 12.89
N LEU A 277 -9.88 -29.39 12.17
CA LEU A 277 -11.19 -29.91 12.59
C LEU A 277 -11.30 -31.43 12.54
N GLU A 278 -10.48 -32.09 11.75
CA GLU A 278 -10.51 -33.56 11.61
C GLU A 278 -9.68 -34.22 12.71
N ILE A 279 -8.60 -33.58 13.16
CA ILE A 279 -7.61 -34.18 14.08
C ILE A 279 -7.80 -33.70 15.52
N ALA A 280 -7.97 -32.39 15.71
CA ALA A 280 -7.88 -31.78 17.05
C ALA A 280 -9.22 -31.63 17.76
N ASN A 281 -10.36 -31.73 17.06
CA ASN A 281 -11.62 -31.32 17.67
C ASN A 281 -12.88 -32.12 17.23
N PRO A 282 -12.88 -33.45 17.30
CA PRO A 282 -14.07 -34.21 16.99
C PRO A 282 -15.24 -33.98 17.97
N GLU A 283 -14.97 -33.55 19.21
CA GLU A 283 -15.99 -33.41 20.27
C GLU A 283 -16.58 -31.99 20.38
N SER A 284 -15.85 -30.94 20.03
CA SER A 284 -16.31 -29.54 20.17
C SER A 284 -17.16 -29.03 19.02
N GLY A 285 -17.40 -29.85 18.00
CA GLY A 285 -18.18 -29.48 16.83
C GLY A 285 -17.49 -28.47 15.90
N TYR A 286 -18.10 -28.21 14.75
CA TYR A 286 -17.55 -27.37 13.68
C TYR A 286 -17.22 -25.94 14.15
N TRP A 287 -17.99 -25.38 15.09
CA TRP A 287 -17.85 -24.01 15.58
C TRP A 287 -17.01 -23.87 16.86
N GLY A 288 -16.43 -24.97 17.34
CA GLY A 288 -15.67 -24.99 18.60
C GLY A 288 -14.44 -24.07 18.65
N PHE A 289 -13.97 -23.59 17.49
CA PHE A 289 -12.89 -22.59 17.41
C PHE A 289 -13.37 -21.14 17.61
N LEU A 290 -14.69 -20.90 17.61
CA LEU A 290 -15.25 -19.56 17.85
C LEU A 290 -15.42 -19.30 19.35
N PRO A 291 -15.38 -18.03 19.79
CA PRO A 291 -15.84 -17.64 21.12
C PRO A 291 -17.26 -18.17 21.37
N ALA A 292 -17.56 -18.62 22.58
CA ALA A 292 -18.85 -19.23 22.93
C ALA A 292 -20.06 -18.37 22.55
N SER A 293 -19.92 -17.03 22.62
CA SER A 293 -20.96 -16.07 22.19
C SER A 293 -21.28 -16.12 20.70
N LEU A 294 -20.31 -16.45 19.86
CA LEU A 294 -20.47 -16.60 18.41
C LEU A 294 -20.82 -18.02 18.02
N ALA A 295 -20.18 -19.02 18.62
CA ALA A 295 -20.47 -20.44 18.39
C ALA A 295 -21.94 -20.78 18.66
N GLY A 296 -22.54 -20.22 19.73
CA GLY A 296 -23.94 -20.44 20.09
C GLY A 296 -24.98 -19.80 19.15
N ILE A 297 -24.55 -18.88 18.26
CA ILE A 297 -25.44 -18.24 17.27
C ILE A 297 -25.38 -18.95 15.92
N MET A 298 -24.31 -19.72 15.67
CA MET A 298 -24.08 -20.38 14.38
C MET A 298 -24.94 -21.66 14.26
N PRO A 299 -25.72 -21.80 13.18
CA PRO A 299 -26.59 -22.95 13.03
C PRO A 299 -25.80 -24.24 12.69
N ASP A 300 -26.09 -25.33 13.37
CA ASP A 300 -25.50 -26.64 13.08
C ASP A 300 -25.81 -27.13 11.64
N SER A 301 -26.95 -26.70 11.08
CA SER A 301 -27.29 -26.99 9.70
C SER A 301 -26.32 -26.42 8.69
N LEU A 302 -25.67 -25.31 9.02
CA LEU A 302 -24.63 -24.70 8.18
C LEU A 302 -23.32 -25.50 8.28
N ALA A 303 -22.95 -25.94 9.48
CA ALA A 303 -21.80 -26.82 9.70
C ALA A 303 -21.89 -28.14 8.90
N ALA A 304 -23.09 -28.71 8.77
CA ALA A 304 -23.30 -29.94 8.04
C ALA A 304 -23.06 -29.87 6.53
N VAL A 305 -23.09 -28.63 5.95
CA VAL A 305 -22.91 -28.41 4.51
C VAL A 305 -21.59 -27.75 4.16
N LEU A 306 -20.87 -27.21 5.15
CA LEU A 306 -19.59 -26.56 4.93
C LEU A 306 -18.44 -27.60 4.97
N PRO A 307 -17.51 -27.58 4.00
CA PRO A 307 -16.33 -28.44 4.04
C PRO A 307 -15.47 -28.17 5.29
N ASN A 308 -14.94 -29.21 5.93
CA ASN A 308 -14.02 -29.12 7.09
C ASN A 308 -12.83 -28.19 6.81
N ALA A 309 -12.36 -28.15 5.57
CA ALA A 309 -11.30 -27.26 5.15
C ALA A 309 -11.61 -25.76 5.36
N LEU A 310 -12.86 -25.33 5.16
CA LEU A 310 -13.25 -23.94 5.43
C LEU A 310 -13.28 -23.64 6.93
N GLY A 311 -13.73 -24.58 7.74
CA GLY A 311 -13.69 -24.45 9.19
C GLY A 311 -12.25 -24.45 9.73
N SER A 312 -11.38 -25.30 9.20
CA SER A 312 -9.95 -25.31 9.53
C SER A 312 -9.28 -24.00 9.14
N LEU A 313 -9.62 -23.43 7.96
CA LEU A 313 -9.14 -22.10 7.57
C LEU A 313 -9.67 -20.99 8.50
N ALA A 314 -10.93 -21.09 8.92
CA ALA A 314 -11.50 -20.12 9.89
C ALA A 314 -10.82 -20.23 11.26
N HIS A 315 -10.48 -21.44 11.72
CA HIS A 315 -9.66 -21.65 12.91
C HIS A 315 -8.29 -20.98 12.78
N TYR A 316 -7.57 -21.22 11.67
CA TYR A 316 -6.31 -20.54 11.36
C TYR A 316 -6.44 -19.01 11.45
N HIS A 317 -7.51 -18.44 10.87
CA HIS A 317 -7.76 -16.99 10.93
C HIS A 317 -8.08 -16.50 12.34
N ALA A 318 -8.78 -17.30 13.14
CA ALA A 318 -9.06 -16.97 14.54
C ALA A 318 -7.76 -16.90 15.37
N ASN A 319 -6.84 -17.85 15.19
CA ASN A 319 -5.52 -17.83 15.84
C ASN A 319 -4.69 -16.62 15.43
N VAL A 320 -4.66 -16.30 14.12
CA VAL A 320 -3.98 -15.10 13.63
C VAL A 320 -4.61 -13.82 14.17
N PHE A 321 -5.92 -13.78 14.28
CA PHE A 321 -6.63 -12.64 14.87
C PHE A 321 -6.30 -12.49 16.36
N ASP A 322 -6.30 -13.58 17.11
CA ASP A 322 -5.94 -13.59 18.53
C ASP A 322 -4.51 -13.11 18.75
N PHE A 323 -3.56 -13.63 17.97
CA PHE A 323 -2.18 -13.14 17.98
C PHE A 323 -2.11 -11.62 17.74
N HIS A 324 -2.79 -11.12 16.72
CA HIS A 324 -2.77 -9.69 16.42
C HIS A 324 -3.50 -8.83 17.45
N ALA A 325 -4.53 -9.33 18.10
CA ALA A 325 -5.26 -8.64 19.16
C ALA A 325 -4.44 -8.53 20.44
N ASN A 326 -3.66 -9.58 20.74
CA ASN A 326 -2.82 -9.68 21.95
C ASN A 326 -1.39 -9.15 21.74
N LEU A 327 -1.01 -8.74 20.53
CA LEU A 327 0.29 -8.11 20.28
C LEU A 327 0.33 -6.70 20.85
N ALA A 328 0.36 -6.62 22.18
CA ALA A 328 0.43 -5.38 22.93
C ALA A 328 1.89 -5.00 23.24
N THR A 329 2.13 -3.72 23.48
CA THR A 329 3.39 -3.25 24.05
C THR A 329 3.52 -3.81 25.47
N PRO A 330 4.61 -4.52 25.79
CA PRO A 330 4.84 -4.98 27.18
C PRO A 330 4.86 -3.82 28.16
N ASP A 331 4.26 -4.00 29.34
CA ASP A 331 4.26 -2.99 30.38
C ASP A 331 5.70 -2.66 30.80
N GLY A 332 6.06 -1.39 30.69
CA GLY A 332 7.35 -0.87 31.11
C GLY A 332 8.55 -1.13 30.20
N ASP A 333 8.40 -1.90 29.10
CA ASP A 333 9.49 -2.21 28.17
C ASP A 333 9.02 -2.17 26.70
N PRO A 334 8.72 -0.98 26.16
CA PRO A 334 8.34 -0.86 24.75
C PRO A 334 9.53 -1.20 23.85
N HIS A 335 9.24 -1.87 22.73
CA HIS A 335 10.28 -2.14 21.73
C HIS A 335 10.97 -0.83 21.31
N PRO A 336 12.32 -0.76 21.25
CA PRO A 336 13.05 0.49 20.99
C PRO A 336 12.60 1.26 19.76
N TRP A 337 12.09 0.57 18.72
CA TRP A 337 11.63 1.15 17.47
C TRP A 337 10.11 1.18 17.33
N GLU A 338 9.38 0.95 18.40
CA GLU A 338 7.93 1.08 18.39
C GLU A 338 7.52 2.52 18.08
N SER A 339 6.46 2.65 17.27
CA SER A 339 5.90 3.95 16.89
C SER A 339 4.38 3.92 16.90
N LYS A 340 3.76 5.02 17.25
CA LYS A 340 2.30 5.16 17.26
C LYS A 340 1.83 5.96 16.03
N PRO A 341 0.58 5.79 15.56
CA PRO A 341 0.13 6.37 14.29
C PRO A 341 0.34 7.87 14.16
N TRP A 342 0.19 8.65 15.23
CA TRP A 342 0.40 10.10 15.19
C TRP A 342 1.83 10.53 14.87
N THR A 343 2.82 9.64 15.02
CA THR A 343 4.22 9.91 14.68
C THR A 343 4.53 9.68 13.19
N TRP A 344 3.67 8.92 12.47
CA TRP A 344 3.94 8.49 11.11
C TRP A 344 3.86 9.61 10.07
N PRO A 345 2.88 10.56 10.13
CA PRO A 345 2.78 11.60 9.12
C PRO A 345 4.05 12.43 8.95
N MET A 346 4.87 12.55 9.99
CA MET A 346 6.12 13.30 9.96
C MET A 346 7.37 12.42 10.09
N GLY A 347 7.22 11.09 10.13
CA GLY A 347 8.35 10.18 10.28
C GLY A 347 9.16 10.42 11.56
N LEU A 348 8.48 10.74 12.68
CA LEU A 348 9.15 11.13 13.93
C LEU A 348 9.86 9.97 14.64
N ARG A 349 9.44 8.72 14.38
CA ARG A 349 10.08 7.51 14.88
C ARG A 349 10.34 6.57 13.71
N PRO A 350 11.56 6.54 13.16
CA PRO A 350 11.98 5.64 12.09
C PRO A 350 12.13 4.22 12.61
N MET A 351 12.55 3.28 11.75
CA MET A 351 12.76 1.89 12.10
C MET A 351 14.14 1.43 11.64
N LEU A 352 14.92 0.87 12.54
CA LEU A 352 16.21 0.26 12.22
C LEU A 352 16.01 -1.18 11.72
N TYR A 353 16.50 -1.46 10.51
CA TYR A 353 16.42 -2.78 9.88
C TYR A 353 17.71 -3.57 9.98
N TYR A 354 18.84 -2.87 9.95
CA TYR A 354 20.15 -3.48 10.05
C TYR A 354 21.14 -2.51 10.72
N TYR A 355 22.00 -3.04 11.56
CA TYR A 355 23.10 -2.31 12.16
C TYR A 355 24.32 -3.21 12.26
N GLY A 356 25.45 -2.75 11.72
CA GLY A 356 26.75 -3.38 11.83
C GLY A 356 27.79 -2.38 12.30
N SER A 357 28.72 -2.84 13.09
CA SER A 357 29.87 -2.06 13.60
C SER A 357 31.15 -2.92 13.54
N GLY A 358 32.31 -2.32 13.82
CA GLY A 358 33.58 -3.02 13.76
C GLY A 358 33.92 -3.53 12.37
N GLU A 359 34.30 -4.82 12.27
CA GLU A 359 34.69 -5.44 10.99
C GLU A 359 33.53 -5.46 9.96
N GLU A 360 32.28 -5.64 10.41
CA GLU A 360 31.11 -5.65 9.54
C GLU A 360 30.84 -4.27 8.89
N ALA A 361 31.25 -3.20 9.54
CA ALA A 361 31.10 -1.84 9.04
C ALA A 361 32.37 -1.30 8.37
N ALA A 362 33.44 -2.05 8.28
CA ALA A 362 34.70 -1.59 7.66
C ALA A 362 34.50 -1.04 6.25
N GLY A 363 35.30 -0.03 5.88
CA GLY A 363 35.30 0.55 4.53
C GLY A 363 34.99 2.04 4.46
N CYS A 364 34.70 2.72 5.56
CA CYS A 364 34.50 4.18 5.60
C CYS A 364 35.81 5.01 5.60
N GLY A 365 36.97 4.34 5.63
CA GLY A 365 38.28 4.99 5.63
C GLY A 365 38.74 5.52 7.01
N GLN A 366 38.03 5.18 8.08
CA GLN A 366 38.35 5.53 9.47
C GLN A 366 38.29 4.31 10.38
N ALA A 367 38.77 4.43 11.63
CA ALA A 367 38.76 3.35 12.60
C ALA A 367 37.35 2.99 13.09
N GLU A 368 36.48 4.00 13.20
CA GLU A 368 35.11 3.84 13.67
C GLU A 368 34.11 4.05 12.54
N CYS A 369 33.67 2.93 11.96
CA CYS A 369 32.66 2.88 10.93
C CYS A 369 31.37 2.26 11.46
N VAL A 370 30.25 2.70 10.87
CA VAL A 370 28.90 2.18 11.10
C VAL A 370 28.25 1.85 9.77
N ARG A 371 27.52 0.76 9.72
CA ARG A 371 26.56 0.43 8.65
C ARG A 371 25.19 0.34 9.27
N ALA A 372 24.27 1.18 8.85
CA ALA A 372 22.89 1.13 9.31
C ALA A 372 21.94 1.18 8.13
N THR A 373 20.87 0.39 8.18
CA THR A 373 19.77 0.50 7.24
C THR A 373 18.53 0.90 8.01
N MET A 374 18.07 2.13 7.78
CA MET A 374 16.97 2.72 8.54
C MET A 374 15.82 3.12 7.62
N LEU A 375 14.62 2.71 7.99
CA LEU A 375 13.39 3.18 7.37
C LEU A 375 13.10 4.61 7.85
N ILE A 376 13.57 5.58 7.08
CA ILE A 376 13.36 7.01 7.33
C ILE A 376 12.63 7.59 6.13
N GLY A 377 11.49 8.23 6.37
CA GLY A 377 10.82 9.03 5.34
C GLY A 377 11.65 10.29 5.04
N THR A 378 11.86 10.62 3.75
CA THR A 378 12.58 11.86 3.38
C THR A 378 11.93 13.08 4.05
N PRO A 379 12.59 13.76 4.99
CA PRO A 379 11.99 14.86 5.77
C PRO A 379 11.34 15.94 4.93
N ALA A 380 11.98 16.34 3.83
CA ALA A 380 11.44 17.33 2.90
C ALA A 380 10.09 16.92 2.28
N LEU A 381 9.71 15.64 2.30
CA LEU A 381 8.40 15.11 1.90
C LEU A 381 7.48 14.94 3.10
N TRP A 382 7.92 14.15 4.09
CA TRP A 382 7.07 13.69 5.18
C TRP A 382 6.71 14.80 6.17
N TRP A 383 7.59 15.77 6.40
CA TRP A 383 7.27 16.91 7.29
C TRP A 383 6.19 17.84 6.71
N LEU A 384 5.90 17.71 5.42
CA LEU A 384 4.77 18.40 4.79
C LEU A 384 3.45 17.60 4.83
N ALA A 385 3.44 16.36 5.39
CA ALA A 385 2.25 15.53 5.39
C ALA A 385 1.06 16.23 6.07
N VAL A 386 1.25 16.74 7.27
CA VAL A 386 0.16 17.41 8.02
C VAL A 386 -0.39 18.62 7.25
N PRO A 387 0.41 19.62 6.82
CA PRO A 387 -0.12 20.75 6.06
C PRO A 387 -0.77 20.33 4.72
N VAL A 388 -0.25 19.31 4.03
CA VAL A 388 -0.86 18.80 2.78
C VAL A 388 -2.21 18.15 3.05
N LEU A 389 -2.34 17.37 4.11
CA LEU A 389 -3.60 16.72 4.50
C LEU A 389 -4.65 17.76 4.93
N VAL A 390 -4.27 18.74 5.74
CA VAL A 390 -5.15 19.84 6.16
C VAL A 390 -5.61 20.67 4.95
N TRP A 391 -4.68 21.03 4.07
CA TRP A 391 -5.02 21.71 2.82
C TRP A 391 -5.95 20.89 1.94
N GLY A 392 -5.68 19.60 1.80
CA GLY A 392 -6.51 18.67 1.05
C GLY A 392 -7.93 18.59 1.62
N LEU A 393 -8.08 18.53 2.94
CA LEU A 393 -9.38 18.54 3.61
C LEU A 393 -10.13 19.84 3.31
N TRP A 394 -9.46 20.99 3.45
CA TRP A 394 -10.06 22.28 3.12
C TRP A 394 -10.50 22.35 1.65
N ARG A 395 -9.67 21.87 0.72
CA ARG A 395 -10.00 21.82 -0.73
C ARG A 395 -11.20 20.92 -1.01
N THR A 396 -11.29 19.79 -0.31
CA THR A 396 -12.39 18.83 -0.47
C THR A 396 -13.70 19.42 0.02
N VAL A 397 -13.72 19.98 1.24
CA VAL A 397 -14.93 20.47 1.90
C VAL A 397 -15.41 21.80 1.29
N PHE A 398 -14.53 22.80 1.20
CA PHE A 398 -14.93 24.15 0.83
C PHE A 398 -14.84 24.45 -0.66
N ARG A 399 -14.07 23.67 -1.43
CA ARG A 399 -13.91 23.84 -2.88
C ARG A 399 -14.43 22.67 -3.70
N SER A 400 -14.98 21.64 -3.04
CA SER A 400 -15.51 20.43 -3.68
C SER A 400 -14.54 19.80 -4.69
N ASP A 401 -13.22 19.89 -4.40
CA ASP A 401 -12.19 19.32 -5.27
C ASP A 401 -12.07 17.82 -5.00
N TRP A 402 -12.77 17.05 -5.79
CA TRP A 402 -12.81 15.58 -5.68
C TRP A 402 -11.45 14.89 -5.71
N ARG A 403 -10.44 15.51 -6.33
CA ARG A 403 -9.09 14.94 -6.44
C ARG A 403 -8.45 14.79 -5.08
N TYR A 404 -8.54 15.86 -4.28
CA TYR A 404 -8.10 15.83 -2.89
C TYR A 404 -8.93 14.86 -2.05
N GLY A 405 -10.24 14.83 -2.25
CA GLY A 405 -11.13 13.90 -1.54
C GLY A 405 -10.75 12.43 -1.75
N MET A 406 -10.47 12.04 -3.00
CA MET A 406 -10.02 10.67 -3.29
C MET A 406 -8.66 10.36 -2.64
N VAL A 407 -7.69 11.26 -2.76
CA VAL A 407 -6.35 11.10 -2.18
C VAL A 407 -6.43 10.99 -0.65
N LEU A 408 -7.24 11.84 -0.01
CA LEU A 408 -7.47 11.80 1.44
C LEU A 408 -8.09 10.49 1.90
N VAL A 409 -9.07 9.95 1.16
CA VAL A 409 -9.66 8.64 1.47
C VAL A 409 -8.61 7.54 1.37
N GLY A 410 -7.75 7.56 0.33
CA GLY A 410 -6.64 6.62 0.21
C GLY A 410 -5.66 6.70 1.38
N TYR A 411 -5.30 7.91 1.82
CA TYR A 411 -4.44 8.10 2.99
C TYR A 411 -5.14 7.66 4.28
N ALA A 412 -6.37 8.13 4.50
CA ALA A 412 -7.14 7.85 5.71
C ALA A 412 -7.43 6.36 5.91
N ALA A 413 -7.68 5.62 4.82
CA ALA A 413 -7.93 4.18 4.88
C ALA A 413 -6.75 3.39 5.46
N GLY A 414 -5.51 3.79 5.19
CA GLY A 414 -4.33 3.15 5.75
C GLY A 414 -3.86 3.75 7.08
N PHE A 415 -4.45 4.86 7.53
CA PHE A 415 -4.00 5.61 8.69
C PHE A 415 -4.97 5.52 9.88
N LEU A 416 -6.27 5.84 9.66
CA LEU A 416 -7.24 5.97 10.75
C LEU A 416 -7.54 4.65 11.50
N PRO A 417 -7.58 3.47 10.86
CA PRO A 417 -7.86 2.24 11.59
C PRO A 417 -6.87 1.91 12.70
N TRP A 418 -5.63 2.39 12.61
CA TRP A 418 -4.60 2.15 13.62
C TRP A 418 -4.87 2.87 14.96
N PHE A 419 -5.77 3.84 14.98
CA PHE A 419 -6.23 4.51 16.21
C PHE A 419 -7.26 3.71 17.00
N LEU A 420 -7.79 2.61 16.44
CA LEU A 420 -8.80 1.77 17.11
C LEU A 420 -8.19 0.86 18.20
N ASN A 421 -6.88 0.59 18.13
CA ASN A 421 -6.16 -0.20 19.12
C ASN A 421 -4.77 0.40 19.36
N LEU A 422 -4.68 1.36 20.28
CA LEU A 422 -3.45 2.09 20.56
C LEU A 422 -2.49 1.32 21.48
N ASP A 423 -2.97 0.31 22.18
CA ASP A 423 -2.13 -0.55 23.04
C ASP A 423 -1.33 -1.54 22.19
N ARG A 424 -1.74 -1.75 20.94
CA ARG A 424 -1.02 -2.60 20.00
C ARG A 424 0.39 -2.08 19.74
N GLN A 425 1.35 -3.02 19.70
CA GLN A 425 2.70 -2.76 19.21
C GLN A 425 2.65 -2.44 17.72
N MET A 426 3.11 -1.25 17.32
CA MET A 426 3.06 -0.74 15.96
C MET A 426 4.42 -0.17 15.54
N TYR A 427 4.64 -0.13 14.23
CA TYR A 427 5.91 0.28 13.65
C TYR A 427 5.72 1.16 12.42
N TYR A 428 6.73 1.97 12.12
CA TYR A 428 6.68 2.97 11.05
C TYR A 428 6.49 2.36 9.66
N PHE A 429 6.88 1.11 9.41
CA PHE A 429 6.65 0.47 8.11
C PHE A 429 5.15 0.29 7.76
N TYR A 430 4.25 0.37 8.73
CA TYR A 430 2.81 0.43 8.46
C TYR A 430 2.40 1.70 7.70
N ALA A 431 3.25 2.74 7.68
CA ALA A 431 3.02 3.95 6.90
C ALA A 431 3.34 3.78 5.39
N THR A 432 3.93 2.67 4.96
CA THR A 432 4.31 2.44 3.56
C THR A 432 3.17 2.68 2.56
N PRO A 433 1.94 2.17 2.77
CA PRO A 433 0.83 2.44 1.86
C PRO A 433 0.35 3.90 1.85
N LEU A 434 0.75 4.72 2.82
CA LEU A 434 0.39 6.14 2.90
C LEU A 434 1.23 7.00 1.96
N ALA A 435 2.50 6.61 1.73
CA ALA A 435 3.46 7.38 0.96
C ALA A 435 3.00 7.76 -0.47
N PRO A 436 2.43 6.85 -1.29
CA PRO A 436 1.90 7.21 -2.60
C PRO A 436 0.80 8.27 -2.55
N PHE A 437 -0.08 8.23 -1.54
CA PHE A 437 -1.16 9.20 -1.38
C PHE A 437 -0.65 10.54 -0.89
N LEU A 438 0.34 10.57 0.01
CA LEU A 438 1.04 11.80 0.40
C LEU A 438 1.65 12.49 -0.82
N ILE A 439 2.37 11.75 -1.66
CA ILE A 439 3.02 12.26 -2.86
C ILE A 439 1.99 12.78 -3.87
N LEU A 440 0.87 12.07 -4.07
CA LEU A 440 -0.22 12.54 -4.92
C LEU A 440 -0.85 13.83 -4.37
N GLY A 441 -1.09 13.91 -3.05
CA GLY A 441 -1.59 15.12 -2.38
C GLY A 441 -0.64 16.30 -2.56
N LEU A 442 0.64 16.10 -2.30
CA LEU A 442 1.68 17.10 -2.50
C LEU A 442 1.78 17.55 -3.96
N THR A 443 1.69 16.59 -4.91
CA THR A 443 1.69 16.93 -6.34
C THR A 443 0.51 17.82 -6.73
N LEU A 444 -0.67 17.60 -6.13
CA LEU A 444 -1.82 18.50 -6.34
C LEU A 444 -1.56 19.91 -5.78
N VAL A 445 -0.90 20.04 -4.62
CA VAL A 445 -0.49 21.34 -4.05
C VAL A 445 0.52 22.02 -4.94
N LEU A 446 1.57 21.31 -5.37
CA LEU A 446 2.59 21.81 -6.29
C LEU A 446 1.99 22.27 -7.63
N GLY A 447 0.94 21.57 -8.09
CA GLY A 447 0.19 21.99 -9.28
C GLY A 447 -0.53 23.31 -9.12
N GLN A 448 -1.01 23.66 -7.91
CA GLN A 448 -1.60 24.97 -7.61
C GLN A 448 -0.52 26.06 -7.50
N ILE A 449 0.64 25.72 -6.93
CA ILE A 449 1.79 26.63 -6.86
C ILE A 449 2.30 26.96 -8.28
N LEU A 450 2.39 25.96 -9.15
CA LEU A 450 2.79 26.12 -10.54
C LEU A 450 1.85 27.03 -11.33
N GLY A 451 0.54 26.99 -11.00
CA GLY A 451 -0.48 27.70 -11.74
C GLY A 451 -0.88 27.03 -13.05
N THR A 452 -1.78 27.67 -13.77
CA THR A 452 -2.35 27.19 -15.05
C THR A 452 -1.73 27.93 -16.24
N ALA A 453 -1.97 27.46 -17.45
CA ALA A 453 -1.56 28.13 -18.67
C ALA A 453 -2.24 29.51 -18.89
N ARG A 454 -3.32 29.78 -18.14
CA ARG A 454 -4.06 31.06 -18.19
C ARG A 454 -3.49 32.12 -17.26
N ASP A 455 -2.65 31.72 -16.31
CA ASP A 455 -1.97 32.64 -15.40
C ASP A 455 -0.83 33.33 -16.16
N GLY A 456 -0.54 34.56 -15.83
CA GLY A 456 0.52 35.34 -16.51
C GLY A 456 1.90 34.68 -16.45
N ALA A 457 2.76 35.00 -17.41
CA ALA A 457 4.09 34.39 -17.53
C ALA A 457 4.96 34.56 -16.27
N GLU A 458 4.89 35.71 -15.61
CA GLU A 458 5.61 35.99 -14.36
C GLU A 458 5.15 35.09 -13.23
N ARG A 459 3.84 34.97 -13.01
CA ARG A 459 3.25 34.10 -12.00
C ARG A 459 3.69 32.63 -12.21
N ARG A 460 3.66 32.17 -13.45
CA ARG A 460 4.07 30.83 -13.82
C ARG A 460 5.57 30.61 -13.71
N GLY A 461 6.37 31.61 -14.03
CA GLY A 461 7.83 31.60 -13.83
C GLY A 461 8.19 31.44 -12.36
N THR A 462 7.55 32.21 -11.48
CA THR A 462 7.70 32.03 -10.01
C THR A 462 7.27 30.64 -9.55
N GLY A 463 6.13 30.13 -10.05
CA GLY A 463 5.67 28.79 -9.73
C GLY A 463 6.64 27.69 -10.16
N LEU A 464 7.26 27.83 -11.34
CA LEU A 464 8.30 26.90 -11.82
C LEU A 464 9.56 26.97 -10.96
N LEU A 465 9.99 28.18 -10.57
CA LEU A 465 11.14 28.35 -9.67
C LEU A 465 10.92 27.66 -8.33
N VAL A 466 9.79 27.92 -7.69
CA VAL A 466 9.44 27.27 -6.40
C VAL A 466 9.39 25.75 -6.55
N LEU A 467 8.77 25.25 -7.62
CA LEU A 467 8.70 23.82 -7.91
C LEU A 467 10.10 23.20 -8.06
N SER A 468 10.97 23.85 -8.84
CA SER A 468 12.34 23.37 -9.09
C SER A 468 13.20 23.38 -7.82
N LEU A 469 13.11 24.44 -7.02
CA LEU A 469 13.83 24.53 -5.74
C LEU A 469 13.34 23.45 -4.75
N TYR A 470 12.03 23.23 -4.69
CA TYR A 470 11.49 22.20 -3.81
C TYR A 470 11.91 20.79 -4.25
N ILE A 471 11.86 20.46 -5.54
CA ILE A 471 12.36 19.18 -6.05
C ILE A 471 13.85 19.02 -5.75
N GLY A 472 14.64 20.07 -5.97
CA GLY A 472 16.07 20.10 -5.63
C GLY A 472 16.32 19.81 -4.15
N LEU A 473 15.53 20.42 -3.25
CA LEU A 473 15.59 20.16 -1.81
C LEU A 473 15.28 18.68 -1.47
N VAL A 474 14.21 18.12 -2.05
CA VAL A 474 13.83 16.73 -1.80
C VAL A 474 14.93 15.76 -2.27
N VAL A 475 15.46 15.99 -3.48
CA VAL A 475 16.53 15.15 -4.02
C VAL A 475 17.81 15.28 -3.19
N ALA A 476 18.20 16.49 -2.80
CA ALA A 476 19.36 16.72 -1.94
C ALA A 476 19.21 16.02 -0.59
N ASN A 477 18.02 16.11 0.01
CA ASN A 477 17.71 15.45 1.27
C ASN A 477 17.75 13.92 1.15
N PHE A 478 17.22 13.34 0.06
CA PHE A 478 17.30 11.90 -0.22
C PHE A 478 18.76 11.46 -0.42
N VAL A 479 19.56 12.21 -1.17
CA VAL A 479 20.99 11.93 -1.38
C VAL A 479 21.77 12.03 -0.06
N TRP A 480 21.40 12.99 0.81
CA TRP A 480 21.98 13.09 2.14
C TRP A 480 21.75 11.82 2.97
N LEU A 481 20.54 11.27 2.95
CA LEU A 481 20.16 10.07 3.69
C LEU A 481 20.51 8.76 2.95
N TRP A 482 21.08 8.84 1.74
CA TRP A 482 21.39 7.67 0.92
C TRP A 482 22.18 6.59 1.65
N PRO A 483 23.23 6.91 2.44
CA PRO A 483 24.00 5.90 3.14
C PRO A 483 23.16 5.05 4.10
N VAL A 484 22.33 5.70 4.94
CA VAL A 484 21.48 4.99 5.91
C VAL A 484 20.24 4.35 5.29
N LEU A 485 19.89 4.69 4.05
CA LEU A 485 18.84 4.01 3.30
C LEU A 485 19.34 2.75 2.59
N ASN A 486 20.66 2.62 2.37
CA ASN A 486 21.27 1.54 1.61
C ASN A 486 22.26 0.68 2.41
N GLY A 487 22.55 1.05 3.66
CA GLY A 487 23.52 0.34 4.50
C GLY A 487 24.96 0.56 4.08
N ASP A 488 25.29 1.72 3.50
CA ASP A 488 26.67 2.04 3.15
C ASP A 488 27.51 2.24 4.41
N SER A 489 28.82 1.92 4.30
CA SER A 489 29.76 2.16 5.40
C SER A 489 30.05 3.65 5.51
N ILE A 490 29.73 4.23 6.65
CA ILE A 490 29.96 5.64 6.98
C ILE A 490 30.64 5.80 8.33
N THR A 491 31.25 6.94 8.57
CA THR A 491 31.83 7.26 9.87
C THR A 491 30.73 7.44 10.91
N THR A 492 31.01 7.12 12.19
CA THR A 492 30.08 7.38 13.31
C THR A 492 29.63 8.84 13.33
N ALA A 493 30.53 9.80 13.11
CA ALA A 493 30.19 11.22 13.05
C ALA A 493 29.21 11.55 11.90
N ARG A 494 29.34 10.89 10.72
CA ARG A 494 28.41 11.05 9.61
C ARG A 494 27.05 10.48 9.95
N TRP A 495 26.99 9.27 10.56
CA TRP A 495 25.75 8.65 10.99
C TRP A 495 25.02 9.53 12.01
N GLU A 496 25.74 10.07 13.00
CA GLU A 496 25.15 11.01 13.96
C GLU A 496 24.58 12.28 13.30
N ALA A 497 25.25 12.80 12.29
CA ALA A 497 24.80 13.98 11.52
C ALA A 497 23.54 13.69 10.67
N GLU A 498 23.29 12.43 10.29
CA GLU A 498 22.08 12.01 9.58
C GLU A 498 20.89 11.79 10.52
N MET A 499 21.13 11.57 11.83
CA MET A 499 20.12 11.38 12.86
C MET A 499 19.62 12.73 13.39
N TRP A 500 18.73 13.39 12.66
CA TRP A 500 18.30 14.78 12.92
C TRP A 500 17.44 14.93 14.18
N LEU A 501 16.74 13.90 14.59
CA LEU A 501 15.89 13.91 15.78
C LEU A 501 16.45 12.93 16.84
N PRO A 502 16.35 13.28 18.15
CA PRO A 502 16.73 12.34 19.21
C PRO A 502 16.01 10.98 19.13
N SER A 503 14.77 10.99 18.63
CA SER A 503 13.96 9.80 18.42
C SER A 503 14.42 8.91 17.26
N TRP A 504 15.40 9.34 16.48
CA TRP A 504 15.98 8.57 15.39
C TRP A 504 17.19 7.69 15.81
N ARG A 505 17.58 7.82 17.09
CA ARG A 505 18.72 7.10 17.72
C ARG A 505 18.24 5.98 18.62
#